data_19c6fe9c2aabe30870da0d0970e718cd
#
_entry.id   19c6fe9c2aabe30870da0d0970e718cd
#
_cell.length_a   1.000
_cell.length_b   1.000
_cell.length_c   1.000
_cell.angle_alpha   90.00
_cell.angle_beta   90.00
_cell.angle_gamma   90.00
#
_symmetry.space_group_name_H-M   'P 1'
#
loop_
_entity.id
_entity.type
_entity.pdbx_description
1 polymer ?
#
loop_
_entity_poly.entity_id
_entity_poly.type
_entity_poly.pdbx_seq_one_letter_code
_entity_poly.pdbx_strand_id
1 'polypeptide(L)'
;MQKAYMMQSYYLGGGKTGMAQRMHWDEPCLTLTCAPAQKQTERCHPEETRPFTVREYACIQTFPDDWQFKGALTSQYKQIGNAVPSNMAYELGLSLVDFLNRLCSEHDVQPAGMPVQQTLKFG
;
A
#
# COMPACT_ATOMS: atom_id res chain seq x y z
N MET A 1 2.43 -28.43 8.93
CA MET A 1 2.52 -27.71 7.63
C MET A 1 3.10 -26.30 7.77
N GLN A 2 2.61 -25.47 8.67
CA GLN A 2 3.02 -24.07 8.83
C GLN A 2 4.53 -23.90 9.11
N LYS A 3 5.08 -24.65 10.08
CA LYS A 3 6.52 -24.60 10.41
C LYS A 3 7.44 -25.05 9.26
N ALA A 4 7.03 -26.06 8.48
CA ALA A 4 7.80 -26.53 7.34
C ALA A 4 7.80 -25.52 6.19
N TYR A 5 6.72 -24.75 6.05
CA TYR A 5 6.56 -23.74 5.02
C TYR A 5 7.38 -22.48 5.30
N MET A 6 7.34 -21.97 6.52
CA MET A 6 8.06 -20.74 6.93
C MET A 6 9.51 -21.00 7.36
N MET A 7 9.93 -22.26 7.54
CA MET A 7 11.29 -22.61 7.97
C MET A 7 11.75 -21.77 9.18
N GLN A 8 12.91 -21.13 9.11
CA GLN A 8 13.45 -20.31 10.19
C GLN A 8 12.64 -19.03 10.45
N SER A 9 11.98 -18.48 9.45
CA SER A 9 11.14 -17.28 9.62
C SER A 9 9.98 -17.49 10.58
N TYR A 10 9.54 -18.75 10.79
CA TYR A 10 8.53 -19.08 11.77
C TYR A 10 8.98 -18.77 13.22
N TYR A 11 10.26 -18.98 13.50
CA TYR A 11 10.83 -18.79 14.84
C TYR A 11 11.40 -17.39 15.08
N LEU A 12 11.66 -16.63 14.01
CA LEU A 12 12.27 -15.31 14.07
C LEU A 12 11.24 -14.17 14.19
N GLY A 13 9.98 -14.50 14.39
CA GLY A 13 8.93 -13.51 14.59
C GLY A 13 8.78 -12.49 13.46
N GLY A 14 9.13 -12.87 12.21
CA GLY A 14 9.22 -11.95 11.09
C GLY A 14 10.65 -11.52 10.81
N GLY A 15 11.55 -12.50 10.74
CA GLY A 15 12.97 -12.24 10.51
C GLY A 15 13.27 -11.32 9.34
N LYS A 16 14.25 -10.44 9.50
CA LYS A 16 14.71 -9.48 8.48
C LYS A 16 15.28 -10.14 7.24
N THR A 17 15.56 -11.43 7.30
CA THR A 17 16.14 -12.23 6.23
C THR A 17 15.42 -13.56 6.11
N GLY A 18 14.73 -13.78 5.01
CA GLY A 18 14.03 -15.04 4.75
C GLY A 18 13.01 -14.90 3.63
N MET A 19 12.59 -16.04 3.04
CA MET A 19 11.65 -16.04 1.92
C MET A 19 10.22 -15.68 2.32
N ALA A 20 9.84 -15.88 3.60
CA ALA A 20 8.54 -15.52 4.14
C ALA A 20 8.76 -14.63 5.36
N GLN A 21 8.48 -13.35 5.21
CA GLN A 21 8.61 -12.39 6.31
C GLN A 21 7.26 -12.17 6.97
N ARG A 22 7.21 -12.35 8.29
CA ARG A 22 6.03 -12.02 9.09
C ARG A 22 6.00 -10.52 9.35
N MET A 23 4.87 -9.89 9.14
CA MET A 23 4.64 -8.50 9.50
C MET A 23 4.47 -8.35 11.02
N HIS A 24 4.70 -7.16 11.54
CA HIS A 24 4.46 -6.80 12.93
C HIS A 24 3.40 -5.71 13.01
N TRP A 25 2.63 -5.69 14.10
CA TRP A 25 1.61 -4.66 14.30
C TRP A 25 2.22 -3.29 14.61
N ASP A 26 3.38 -3.27 15.26
CA ASP A 26 4.03 -2.06 15.77
C ASP A 26 5.13 -1.54 14.84
N GLU A 27 5.29 -2.13 13.67
CA GLU A 27 6.31 -1.73 12.69
C GLU A 27 5.68 -1.34 11.35
N PRO A 28 6.29 -0.39 10.62
CA PRO A 28 5.83 -0.07 9.27
C PRO A 28 5.80 -1.31 8.37
N CYS A 29 4.73 -1.44 7.60
CA CYS A 29 4.61 -2.54 6.65
C CYS A 29 5.72 -2.47 5.59
N LEU A 30 6.29 -3.61 5.26
CA LEU A 30 7.20 -3.74 4.13
C LEU A 30 6.46 -3.46 2.82
N THR A 31 7.20 -2.98 1.82
CA THR A 31 6.65 -2.73 0.48
C THR A 31 5.85 -3.93 -0.02
N LEU A 32 4.60 -3.70 -0.37
CA LEU A 32 3.76 -4.71 -0.97
C LEU A 32 4.16 -4.95 -2.42
N THR A 33 4.09 -6.19 -2.83
CA THR A 33 4.43 -6.62 -4.19
C THR A 33 3.18 -7.08 -4.94
N CYS A 34 3.29 -7.23 -6.26
CA CYS A 34 2.16 -7.65 -7.09
C CYS A 34 1.71 -9.11 -6.88
N ALA A 35 2.46 -9.88 -6.12
CA ALA A 35 2.16 -11.30 -5.86
C ALA A 35 2.61 -11.69 -4.45
N PRO A 36 1.69 -11.69 -3.46
CA PRO A 36 2.01 -12.00 -2.06
C PRO A 36 2.44 -13.45 -1.85
N ALA A 37 2.09 -14.34 -2.76
CA ALA A 37 2.36 -15.79 -2.69
C ALA A 37 3.64 -16.23 -3.44
N GLN A 38 4.48 -15.31 -3.89
CA GLN A 38 5.76 -15.67 -4.47
C GLN A 38 6.79 -15.96 -3.37
N LYS A 39 7.53 -17.06 -3.48
CA LYS A 39 8.49 -17.53 -2.46
C LYS A 39 9.48 -16.47 -1.97
N GLN A 40 9.83 -15.49 -2.82
CA GLN A 40 10.79 -14.43 -2.49
C GLN A 40 10.14 -13.14 -1.93
N THR A 41 8.83 -13.00 -2.06
CA THR A 41 8.12 -11.74 -1.76
C THR A 41 6.89 -11.95 -0.90
N GLU A 42 6.74 -13.14 -0.34
CA GLU A 42 5.58 -13.47 0.47
C GLU A 42 5.60 -12.69 1.79
N ARG A 43 4.50 -12.03 2.07
CA ARG A 43 4.25 -11.34 3.32
C ARG A 43 3.25 -12.13 4.14
N CYS A 44 3.64 -12.52 5.35
CA CYS A 44 2.76 -13.27 6.24
C CYS A 44 2.03 -12.35 7.20
N HIS A 45 0.78 -12.72 7.46
CA HIS A 45 -0.03 -12.09 8.49
C HIS A 45 0.69 -12.13 9.86
N PRO A 46 0.58 -11.10 10.73
CA PRO A 46 1.29 -11.03 12.01
C PRO A 46 1.05 -12.24 12.92
N GLU A 47 -0.18 -12.72 12.99
CA GLU A 47 -0.57 -13.81 13.88
C GLU A 47 -0.72 -15.15 13.18
N GLU A 48 -1.22 -15.13 11.95
CA GLU A 48 -1.50 -16.34 11.19
C GLU A 48 -0.40 -16.64 10.17
N THR A 49 -0.10 -17.91 9.98
CA THR A 49 0.91 -18.33 9.00
C THR A 49 0.26 -18.51 7.62
N ARG A 50 -0.12 -17.40 7.04
CA ARG A 50 -0.72 -17.31 5.71
C ARG A 50 -0.33 -15.97 5.05
N PRO A 51 -0.40 -15.88 3.71
CA PRO A 51 -0.34 -14.59 3.04
C PRO A 51 -1.55 -13.72 3.40
N PHE A 52 -1.43 -12.42 3.24
CA PHE A 52 -2.56 -11.51 3.37
C PHE A 52 -3.64 -11.79 2.34
N THR A 53 -4.89 -11.66 2.72
CA THR A 53 -6.03 -11.65 1.80
C THR A 53 -6.01 -10.40 0.93
N VAL A 54 -6.76 -10.41 -0.17
CA VAL A 54 -6.90 -9.21 -1.04
C VAL A 54 -7.39 -8.01 -0.24
N ARG A 55 -8.33 -8.20 0.69
CA ARG A 55 -8.88 -7.10 1.50
C ARG A 55 -7.85 -6.53 2.46
N GLU A 56 -7.13 -7.37 3.19
CA GLU A 56 -6.03 -6.94 4.06
C GLU A 56 -4.92 -6.22 3.27
N TYR A 57 -4.60 -6.73 2.08
CA TYR A 57 -3.60 -6.12 1.19
C TYR A 57 -4.05 -4.73 0.72
N ALA A 58 -5.34 -4.58 0.40
CA ALA A 58 -5.93 -3.31 0.03
C ALA A 58 -5.96 -2.31 1.21
N CYS A 59 -6.27 -2.78 2.42
CA CYS A 59 -6.23 -1.95 3.63
C CYS A 59 -4.82 -1.41 3.90
N ILE A 60 -3.78 -2.24 3.76
CA ILE A 60 -2.38 -1.79 3.91
C ILE A 60 -2.03 -0.71 2.88
N GLN A 61 -2.55 -0.80 1.64
CA GLN A 61 -2.41 0.22 0.60
C GLN A 61 -3.41 1.37 0.74
N THR A 62 -4.13 1.43 1.85
CA THR A 62 -5.09 2.50 2.18
C THR A 62 -6.24 2.67 1.17
N PHE A 63 -6.64 1.59 0.49
CA PHE A 63 -7.86 1.60 -0.31
C PHE A 63 -9.09 1.67 0.60
N PRO A 64 -10.14 2.39 0.20
CA PRO A 64 -11.42 2.39 0.91
C PRO A 64 -12.00 0.96 1.05
N ASP A 65 -12.75 0.71 2.12
CA ASP A 65 -13.27 -0.63 2.42
C ASP A 65 -14.34 -1.11 1.42
N ASP A 66 -15.02 -0.18 0.80
CA ASP A 66 -16.03 -0.43 -0.24
C ASP A 66 -15.43 -0.64 -1.64
N TRP A 67 -14.11 -0.35 -1.82
CA TRP A 67 -13.46 -0.51 -3.10
C TRP A 67 -13.41 -1.98 -3.54
N GLN A 68 -13.92 -2.27 -4.73
CA GLN A 68 -14.00 -3.62 -5.27
C GLN A 68 -13.00 -3.85 -6.40
N PHE A 69 -12.15 -4.84 -6.20
CA PHE A 69 -11.23 -5.31 -7.23
C PHE A 69 -11.91 -6.38 -8.08
N LYS A 70 -11.70 -6.34 -9.40
CA LYS A 70 -12.29 -7.31 -10.33
C LYS A 70 -11.22 -8.17 -11.00
N GLY A 71 -11.66 -9.30 -11.53
CA GLY A 71 -10.81 -10.25 -12.23
C GLY A 71 -10.29 -11.37 -11.32
N ALA A 72 -9.38 -12.19 -11.86
CA ALA A 72 -8.78 -13.30 -11.13
C ALA A 72 -8.01 -12.82 -9.90
N LEU A 73 -7.87 -13.68 -8.89
CA LEU A 73 -7.20 -13.38 -7.63
C LEU A 73 -5.81 -12.74 -7.83
N THR A 74 -5.02 -13.29 -8.74
CA THR A 74 -3.69 -12.77 -9.10
C THR A 74 -3.75 -11.37 -9.70
N SER A 75 -4.81 -11.07 -10.48
CA SER A 75 -5.03 -9.74 -11.04
C SER A 75 -5.37 -8.72 -9.95
N GLN A 76 -6.17 -9.11 -8.97
CA GLN A 76 -6.52 -8.23 -7.84
C GLN A 76 -5.27 -7.84 -7.02
N TYR A 77 -4.42 -8.79 -6.67
CA TYR A 77 -3.14 -8.49 -6.01
C TYR A 77 -2.23 -7.60 -6.86
N LYS A 78 -2.20 -7.82 -8.18
CA LYS A 78 -1.41 -6.99 -9.09
C LYS A 78 -1.93 -5.55 -9.15
N GLN A 79 -3.25 -5.35 -9.13
CA GLN A 79 -3.84 -4.02 -9.07
C GLN A 79 -3.41 -3.28 -7.79
N ILE A 80 -3.48 -3.95 -6.64
CA ILE A 80 -3.11 -3.37 -5.35
C ILE A 80 -1.59 -3.10 -5.28
N GLY A 81 -0.76 -4.07 -5.66
CA GLY A 81 0.70 -3.94 -5.57
C GLY A 81 1.29 -2.90 -6.51
N ASN A 82 0.62 -2.57 -7.62
CA ASN A 82 1.02 -1.51 -8.54
C ASN A 82 0.51 -0.12 -8.13
N ALA A 83 -0.39 -0.05 -7.16
CA ALA A 83 -0.95 1.21 -6.73
C ALA A 83 0.00 1.96 -5.77
N VAL A 84 -0.05 3.27 -5.80
CA VAL A 84 0.49 4.11 -4.72
C VAL A 84 -0.55 4.16 -3.60
N PRO A 85 -0.17 4.02 -2.32
CA PRO A 85 -1.11 4.17 -1.21
C PRO A 85 -1.86 5.50 -1.29
N SER A 86 -3.19 5.43 -1.23
CA SER A 86 -4.05 6.60 -1.48
C SER A 86 -3.75 7.76 -0.52
N ASN A 87 -3.56 7.46 0.77
CA ASN A 87 -3.22 8.48 1.76
C ASN A 87 -1.83 9.10 1.50
N MET A 88 -0.84 8.30 1.09
CA MET A 88 0.48 8.83 0.73
C MET A 88 0.41 9.75 -0.49
N ALA A 89 -0.35 9.37 -1.51
CA ALA A 89 -0.56 10.20 -2.70
C ALA A 89 -1.25 11.53 -2.35
N TYR A 90 -2.20 11.52 -1.42
CA TYR A 90 -2.87 12.71 -0.93
C TYR A 90 -1.90 13.67 -0.22
N GLU A 91 -1.09 13.18 0.72
CA GLU A 91 -0.11 14.01 1.45
C GLU A 91 0.97 14.59 0.54
N LEU A 92 1.45 13.79 -0.43
CA LEU A 92 2.37 14.27 -1.47
C LEU A 92 1.72 15.36 -2.33
N GLY A 93 0.45 15.20 -2.68
CA GLY A 93 -0.32 16.19 -3.42
C GLY A 93 -0.44 17.50 -2.66
N LEU A 94 -0.77 17.46 -1.38
CA LEU A 94 -0.83 18.65 -0.52
C LEU A 94 0.51 19.37 -0.44
N SER A 95 1.61 18.63 -0.27
CA SER A 95 2.95 19.18 -0.21
C SER A 95 3.34 19.88 -1.51
N LEU A 96 2.97 19.30 -2.66
CA LEU A 96 3.21 19.88 -3.97
C LEU A 96 2.40 21.17 -4.18
N VAL A 97 1.13 21.17 -3.79
CA VAL A 97 0.27 22.36 -3.88
C VAL A 97 0.85 23.50 -3.01
N ASP A 98 1.27 23.22 -1.78
CA ASP A 98 1.88 24.20 -0.91
C ASP A 98 3.16 24.79 -1.51
N PHE A 99 4.01 23.94 -2.05
CA PHE A 99 5.23 24.35 -2.76
C PHE A 99 4.92 25.27 -3.96
N LEU A 100 3.96 24.89 -4.81
CA LEU A 100 3.56 25.72 -5.95
C LEU A 100 2.98 27.06 -5.53
N ASN A 101 2.17 27.09 -4.47
CA ASN A 101 1.60 28.34 -3.93
C ASN A 101 2.69 29.29 -3.42
N ARG A 102 3.73 28.77 -2.78
CA ARG A 102 4.89 29.57 -2.36
C ARG A 102 5.63 30.17 -3.56
N LEU A 103 5.90 29.37 -4.59
CA LEU A 103 6.54 29.86 -5.81
C LEU A 103 5.71 30.94 -6.51
N CYS A 104 4.39 30.76 -6.59
CA CYS A 104 3.50 31.76 -7.17
C CYS A 104 3.49 33.07 -6.37
N SER A 105 3.53 32.99 -5.03
CA SER A 105 3.57 34.17 -4.16
C SER A 105 4.89 34.95 -4.27
N GLU A 106 6.01 34.28 -4.50
CA GLU A 106 7.32 34.90 -4.66
C GLU A 106 7.49 35.61 -6.01
N HIS A 107 6.71 35.20 -7.03
CA HIS A 107 6.85 35.75 -8.38
C HIS A 107 5.73 36.68 -8.83
N ASP A 108 4.79 37.10 -7.97
CA ASP A 108 3.63 37.94 -8.31
C ASP A 108 2.81 37.40 -9.52
N VAL A 109 2.93 36.13 -9.83
CA VAL A 109 2.17 35.48 -10.87
C VAL A 109 0.81 35.10 -10.29
N GLN A 110 -0.23 35.81 -10.72
CA GLN A 110 -1.59 35.38 -10.38
C GLN A 110 -1.77 33.91 -10.84
N PRO A 111 -2.17 32.97 -9.97
CA PRO A 111 -2.40 31.60 -10.36
C PRO A 111 -3.52 31.63 -11.41
N ALA A 112 -3.22 31.20 -12.63
CA ALA A 112 -4.24 30.91 -13.60
C ALA A 112 -5.22 29.95 -12.91
N GLY A 113 -6.50 30.37 -12.76
CA GLY A 113 -7.50 29.65 -11.99
C GLY A 113 -7.50 28.17 -12.35
N MET A 114 -6.95 27.35 -11.48
CA MET A 114 -7.09 25.91 -11.62
C MET A 114 -8.59 25.61 -11.50
N PRO A 115 -9.17 24.82 -12.43
CA PRO A 115 -10.53 24.38 -12.25
C PRO A 115 -10.62 23.66 -10.91
N VAL A 116 -11.51 24.15 -10.06
CA VAL A 116 -11.83 23.50 -8.79
C VAL A 116 -12.16 22.05 -9.12
N GLN A 117 -11.29 21.13 -8.75
CA GLN A 117 -11.59 19.72 -8.87
C GLN A 117 -12.88 19.47 -8.11
N GLN A 118 -13.93 19.16 -8.85
CA GLN A 118 -15.17 18.72 -8.24
C GLN A 118 -14.81 17.52 -7.36
N THR A 119 -15.12 17.64 -6.09
CA THR A 119 -14.96 16.56 -5.13
C THR A 119 -15.67 15.37 -5.71
N LEU A 120 -14.91 14.38 -6.18
CA LEU A 120 -15.46 13.09 -6.55
C LEU A 120 -16.10 12.53 -5.29
N LYS A 121 -17.40 12.71 -5.15
CA LYS A 121 -18.18 11.96 -4.17
C LYS A 121 -18.19 10.53 -4.66
N PHE A 122 -17.30 9.73 -4.06
CA PHE A 122 -17.41 8.30 -4.16
C PHE A 122 -18.65 7.91 -3.35
N GLY A 123 -19.74 7.67 -4.06
CA GLY A 123 -20.99 7.14 -3.53
C GLY A 123 -21.01 5.64 -3.68
#